data_a5d23091f476ba7d621b0836b8ad7c9a
#
_entry.id   a5d23091f476ba7d621b0836b8ad7c9a
#
_cell.length_a   1.000
_cell.length_b   1.000
_cell.length_c   1.000
_cell.angle_alpha   90.00
_cell.angle_beta   90.00
_cell.angle_gamma   90.00
#
_symmetry.space_group_name_H-M   'P 1'
#
loop_
_entity.id
_entity.type
_entity.pdbx_description
1 polymer ?
#
loop_
_entity_poly.entity_id
_entity_poly.type
_entity_poly.pdbx_seq_one_letter_code
_entity_poly.pdbx_strand_id
1 'polypeptide(L)'
;MGLVTKKFTDMHDVVKGVLAVVLIVVMFAIGMQLPIYLGKNAWIGIIMVYLFLASVLPMWLLMQPRDYMTTYMLLGMIIGAVVGIVVAHPSMQLNAFNGFVIGEGTAKSYLFPTLFVTIACGAVSGFHSLVSSGTSSKTISNEKDMPMVGYGAMVVESLLGIVALVVVGRSEE
;
A
#
# COMPACT_ATOMS: atom_id res chain seq x y z
N MET A 1 10.09 7.96 -14.00
CA MET A 1 8.94 8.82 -13.66
C MET A 1 9.38 10.17 -13.07
N GLY A 2 10.14 10.24 -11.96
CA GLY A 2 10.53 11.51 -11.33
C GLY A 2 11.26 12.51 -12.25
N LEU A 3 12.19 12.04 -13.07
CA LEU A 3 12.87 12.89 -14.07
C LEU A 3 11.93 13.35 -15.19
N VAL A 4 10.99 12.48 -15.59
CA VAL A 4 10.00 12.79 -16.62
C VAL A 4 9.01 13.84 -16.13
N THR A 5 8.48 13.68 -14.91
CA THR A 5 7.56 14.67 -14.32
C THR A 5 8.21 16.03 -14.11
N LYS A 6 9.50 16.08 -13.74
CA LYS A 6 10.24 17.33 -13.60
C LYS A 6 10.50 18.02 -14.96
N LYS A 7 10.80 17.23 -16.00
CA LYS A 7 11.09 17.77 -17.34
C LYS A 7 9.83 18.23 -18.07
N PHE A 8 8.68 17.64 -17.74
CA PHE A 8 7.38 17.96 -18.35
C PHE A 8 6.41 18.49 -17.30
N THR A 9 6.78 19.57 -16.63
CA THR A 9 5.98 20.21 -15.57
C THR A 9 4.61 20.68 -16.07
N ASP A 10 4.51 21.07 -17.34
CA ASP A 10 3.30 21.59 -17.97
C ASP A 10 2.33 20.50 -18.50
N MET A 11 2.62 19.23 -18.29
CA MET A 11 1.71 18.15 -18.71
C MET A 11 0.44 18.16 -17.88
N HIS A 12 -0.70 18.03 -18.55
CA HIS A 12 -2.00 17.90 -17.91
C HIS A 12 -2.01 16.68 -16.95
N ASP A 13 -2.65 16.82 -15.78
CA ASP A 13 -2.61 15.77 -14.74
C ASP A 13 -3.19 14.43 -15.20
N VAL A 14 -4.16 14.46 -16.11
CA VAL A 14 -4.71 13.25 -16.75
C VAL A 14 -3.65 12.49 -17.54
N VAL A 15 -2.76 13.19 -18.26
CA VAL A 15 -1.69 12.56 -19.04
C VAL A 15 -0.65 11.93 -18.12
N LYS A 16 -0.34 12.57 -17.00
CA LYS A 16 0.53 12.00 -15.95
C LYS A 16 -0.06 10.71 -15.38
N GLY A 17 -1.38 10.71 -15.13
CA GLY A 17 -2.10 9.54 -14.64
C GLY A 17 -2.08 8.37 -15.63
N VAL A 18 -2.40 8.62 -16.90
CA VAL A 18 -2.35 7.61 -17.95
C VAL A 18 -0.93 7.05 -18.11
N LEU A 19 0.08 7.91 -18.10
CA LEU A 19 1.48 7.49 -18.18
C LEU A 19 1.87 6.60 -16.99
N ALA A 20 1.42 6.92 -15.77
CA ALA A 20 1.67 6.09 -14.60
C ALA A 20 1.04 4.71 -14.74
N VAL A 21 -0.23 4.62 -15.17
CA VAL A 21 -0.92 3.34 -15.38
C VAL A 21 -0.23 2.52 -16.46
N VAL A 22 0.13 3.13 -17.60
CA VAL A 22 0.86 2.44 -18.67
C VAL A 22 2.20 1.90 -18.18
N LEU A 23 2.95 2.69 -17.41
CA LEU A 23 4.22 2.24 -16.83
C LEU A 23 4.04 1.06 -15.88
N ILE A 24 3.00 1.08 -15.04
CA ILE A 24 2.67 -0.04 -14.14
C ILE A 24 2.40 -1.30 -14.95
N VAL A 25 1.53 -1.23 -15.96
CA VAL A 25 1.18 -2.38 -16.81
C VAL A 25 2.41 -2.93 -17.52
N VAL A 26 3.25 -2.06 -18.10
CA VAL A 26 4.50 -2.46 -18.77
C VAL A 26 5.46 -3.14 -17.79
N MET A 27 5.64 -2.59 -16.58
CA MET A 27 6.50 -3.19 -15.56
C MET A 27 5.99 -4.56 -15.10
N PHE A 28 4.68 -4.74 -14.95
CA PHE A 28 4.09 -6.05 -14.67
C PHE A 28 4.30 -7.04 -15.82
N ALA A 29 4.07 -6.62 -17.07
CA ALA A 29 4.27 -7.46 -18.22
C ALA A 29 5.74 -7.93 -18.36
N ILE A 30 6.69 -7.02 -18.16
CA ILE A 30 8.13 -7.34 -18.16
C ILE A 30 8.46 -8.27 -17.00
N GLY A 31 7.95 -8.01 -15.80
CA GLY A 31 8.22 -8.85 -14.62
C GLY A 31 7.71 -10.29 -14.77
N MET A 32 6.58 -10.49 -15.44
CA MET A 32 6.06 -11.84 -15.76
C MET A 32 6.89 -12.57 -16.82
N GLN A 33 7.49 -11.83 -17.76
CA GLN A 33 8.26 -12.39 -18.86
C GLN A 33 9.73 -12.70 -18.47
N LEU A 34 10.28 -11.97 -17.50
CA LEU A 34 11.67 -12.07 -17.07
C LEU A 34 11.76 -12.50 -15.59
N PRO A 35 11.51 -13.77 -15.25
CA PRO A 35 11.68 -14.25 -13.89
C PRO A 35 13.19 -14.25 -13.54
N ILE A 36 13.60 -13.32 -12.68
CA ILE A 36 14.99 -13.20 -12.22
C ILE A 36 15.18 -14.07 -10.99
N TYR A 37 15.79 -15.23 -11.17
CA TYR A 37 16.16 -16.15 -10.08
C TYR A 37 17.52 -15.78 -9.51
N LEU A 38 17.56 -14.91 -8.51
CA LEU A 38 18.78 -14.60 -7.75
C LEU A 38 18.75 -15.28 -6.38
N GLY A 39 19.92 -15.68 -5.91
CA GLY A 39 20.06 -16.22 -4.55
C GLY A 39 19.67 -15.17 -3.48
N LYS A 40 19.22 -15.66 -2.31
CA LYS A 40 18.78 -14.81 -1.18
C LYS A 40 19.78 -13.70 -0.85
N ASN A 41 21.08 -14.01 -0.83
CA ASN A 41 22.12 -13.04 -0.47
C ASN A 41 22.29 -11.93 -1.52
N ALA A 42 22.11 -12.26 -2.81
CA ALA A 42 22.14 -11.26 -3.88
C ALA A 42 20.93 -10.29 -3.78
N TRP A 43 19.74 -10.80 -3.48
CA TRP A 43 18.58 -9.97 -3.23
C TRP A 43 18.76 -9.03 -2.03
N ILE A 44 19.32 -9.54 -0.92
CA ILE A 44 19.64 -8.72 0.26
C ILE A 44 20.60 -7.58 -0.13
N GLY A 45 21.67 -7.89 -0.90
CA GLY A 45 22.61 -6.88 -1.36
C GLY A 45 21.96 -5.80 -2.22
N ILE A 46 21.11 -6.17 -3.17
CA ILE A 46 20.38 -5.23 -4.04
C ILE A 46 19.46 -4.34 -3.20
N ILE A 47 18.72 -4.92 -2.24
CA ILE A 47 17.82 -4.17 -1.36
C ILE A 47 18.61 -3.20 -0.49
N MET A 48 19.75 -3.58 0.06
CA MET A 48 20.60 -2.70 0.87
C MET A 48 21.11 -1.50 0.06
N VAL A 49 21.56 -1.72 -1.16
CA VAL A 49 21.97 -0.63 -2.07
C VAL A 49 20.79 0.28 -2.40
N TYR A 50 19.63 -0.29 -2.69
CA TYR A 50 18.41 0.48 -2.95
C TYR A 50 18.01 1.33 -1.74
N LEU A 51 18.02 0.78 -0.54
CA LEU A 51 17.71 1.50 0.69
C LEU A 51 18.68 2.67 0.94
N PHE A 52 19.97 2.43 0.72
CA PHE A 52 20.97 3.48 0.82
C PHE A 52 20.72 4.62 -0.17
N LEU A 53 20.50 4.28 -1.43
CA LEU A 53 20.18 5.29 -2.46
C LEU A 53 18.87 6.03 -2.14
N ALA A 54 17.84 5.33 -1.70
CA ALA A 54 16.55 5.92 -1.32
C ALA A 54 16.68 6.89 -0.13
N SER A 55 17.61 6.63 0.77
CA SER A 55 17.90 7.47 1.93
C SER A 55 18.65 8.77 1.57
N VAL A 56 19.54 8.72 0.59
CA VAL A 56 20.39 9.85 0.20
C VAL A 56 19.73 10.73 -0.87
N LEU A 57 18.93 10.13 -1.76
CA LEU A 57 18.30 10.86 -2.87
C LEU A 57 17.16 11.76 -2.38
N PRO A 58 16.96 12.93 -3.03
CA PRO A 58 15.87 13.82 -2.69
C PRO A 58 14.51 13.17 -2.94
N MET A 59 13.52 13.47 -2.10
CA MET A 59 12.19 12.85 -2.08
C MET A 59 11.47 12.93 -3.44
N TRP A 60 11.64 14.02 -4.18
CA TRP A 60 10.97 14.22 -5.47
C TRP A 60 11.44 13.25 -6.57
N LEU A 61 12.64 12.68 -6.42
CA LEU A 61 13.20 11.79 -7.45
C LEU A 61 12.67 10.35 -7.33
N LEU A 62 12.58 9.84 -6.13
CA LEU A 62 12.29 8.42 -5.89
C LEU A 62 10.96 8.20 -5.15
N MET A 63 10.72 8.92 -4.06
CA MET A 63 9.56 8.68 -3.19
C MET A 63 8.25 9.18 -3.79
N GLN A 64 8.19 10.44 -4.21
CA GLN A 64 6.95 11.01 -4.77
C GLN A 64 6.43 10.25 -6.00
N PRO A 65 7.25 9.91 -7.02
CA PRO A 65 6.77 9.15 -8.16
C PRO A 65 6.32 7.74 -7.80
N ARG A 66 7.00 7.10 -6.84
CA ARG A 66 6.62 5.78 -6.33
C ARG A 66 5.26 5.85 -5.66
N ASP A 67 5.05 6.79 -4.75
CA ASP A 67 3.81 6.94 -4.00
C ASP A 67 2.64 7.28 -4.93
N TYR A 68 2.89 8.11 -5.96
CA TYR A 68 1.90 8.40 -6.99
C TYR A 68 1.47 7.15 -7.75
N MET A 69 2.42 6.33 -8.18
CA MET A 69 2.11 5.05 -8.85
C MET A 69 1.39 4.06 -7.92
N THR A 70 1.83 3.97 -6.67
CA THR A 70 1.22 3.09 -5.66
C THR A 70 -0.23 3.48 -5.38
N THR A 71 -0.57 4.77 -5.41
CA THR A 71 -1.95 5.24 -5.24
C THR A 71 -2.89 4.69 -6.33
N TYR A 72 -2.47 4.67 -7.60
CA TYR A 72 -3.27 4.07 -8.67
C TYR A 72 -3.43 2.56 -8.49
N MET A 73 -2.38 1.86 -8.06
CA MET A 73 -2.46 0.43 -7.75
C MET A 73 -3.44 0.17 -6.60
N LEU A 74 -3.37 0.97 -5.54
CA LEU A 74 -4.26 0.86 -4.38
C LEU A 74 -5.72 1.09 -4.78
N LEU A 75 -6.01 2.15 -5.52
CA LEU A 75 -7.36 2.42 -6.01
C LEU A 75 -7.87 1.30 -6.92
N GLY A 76 -7.04 0.81 -7.84
CA GLY A 76 -7.38 -0.33 -8.69
C GLY A 76 -7.68 -1.59 -7.89
N MET A 77 -6.91 -1.86 -6.85
CA MET A 77 -7.12 -3.00 -5.95
C MET A 77 -8.43 -2.85 -5.16
N ILE A 78 -8.73 -1.68 -4.62
CA ILE A 78 -9.97 -1.43 -3.88
C ILE A 78 -11.18 -1.59 -4.80
N ILE A 79 -11.15 -0.97 -5.98
CA ILE A 79 -12.24 -1.06 -6.96
C ILE A 79 -12.42 -2.53 -7.41
N GLY A 80 -11.32 -3.21 -7.75
CA GLY A 80 -11.35 -4.61 -8.15
C GLY A 80 -11.90 -5.52 -7.07
N ALA A 81 -11.52 -5.31 -5.81
CA ALA A 81 -12.02 -6.08 -4.68
C ALA A 81 -13.52 -5.81 -4.43
N VAL A 82 -13.96 -4.55 -4.47
CA VAL A 82 -15.38 -4.19 -4.30
C VAL A 82 -16.22 -4.80 -5.42
N VAL A 83 -15.79 -4.68 -6.69
CA VAL A 83 -16.47 -5.32 -7.82
C VAL A 83 -16.48 -6.84 -7.67
N GLY A 84 -15.36 -7.43 -7.29
CA GLY A 84 -15.26 -8.87 -7.03
C GLY A 84 -16.22 -9.36 -5.95
N ILE A 85 -16.35 -8.62 -4.85
CA ILE A 85 -17.31 -8.92 -3.77
C ILE A 85 -18.75 -8.85 -4.28
N VAL A 86 -19.09 -7.81 -5.02
CA VAL A 86 -20.46 -7.62 -5.57
C VAL A 86 -20.81 -8.70 -6.57
N VAL A 87 -19.89 -9.06 -7.47
CA VAL A 87 -20.13 -10.08 -8.51
C VAL A 87 -20.15 -11.49 -7.95
N ALA A 88 -19.23 -11.79 -7.02
CA ALA A 88 -19.08 -13.14 -6.49
C ALA A 88 -20.07 -13.49 -5.35
N HIS A 89 -20.73 -12.49 -4.75
CA HIS A 89 -21.63 -12.65 -3.61
C HIS A 89 -21.10 -13.66 -2.56
N PRO A 90 -19.89 -13.48 -2.00
CA PRO A 90 -19.28 -14.45 -1.11
C PRO A 90 -20.07 -14.57 0.19
N SER A 91 -20.37 -15.82 0.59
CA SER A 91 -20.83 -16.08 1.94
C SER A 91 -19.64 -16.00 2.92
N MET A 92 -19.84 -15.35 4.06
CA MET A 92 -18.85 -15.31 5.13
C MET A 92 -18.74 -16.70 5.77
N GLN A 93 -17.58 -17.29 5.73
CA GLN A 93 -17.27 -18.61 6.31
C GLN A 93 -16.67 -18.50 7.73
N LEU A 94 -16.23 -17.31 8.11
CA LEU A 94 -15.64 -17.07 9.42
C LEU A 94 -16.67 -17.24 10.54
N ASN A 95 -16.30 -18.04 11.54
CA ASN A 95 -17.03 -18.08 12.81
C ASN A 95 -16.91 -16.74 13.53
N ALA A 96 -18.00 -16.30 14.16
CA ALA A 96 -18.02 -15.04 14.90
C ALA A 96 -16.99 -15.01 16.05
N PHE A 97 -16.62 -16.17 16.59
CA PHE A 97 -15.62 -16.30 17.64
C PHE A 97 -14.91 -17.65 17.56
N ASN A 98 -13.60 -17.64 17.37
CA ASN A 98 -12.75 -18.85 17.29
C ASN A 98 -11.92 -19.10 18.56
N GLY A 99 -12.19 -18.37 19.66
CA GLY A 99 -11.44 -18.51 20.90
C GLY A 99 -10.31 -17.50 21.08
N PHE A 100 -9.59 -17.61 22.18
CA PHE A 100 -8.49 -16.72 22.54
C PHE A 100 -7.13 -17.19 22.00
N VAL A 101 -7.07 -18.38 21.44
CA VAL A 101 -5.85 -18.98 20.91
C VAL A 101 -6.17 -19.61 19.56
N ILE A 102 -5.41 -19.25 18.54
CA ILE A 102 -5.54 -19.78 17.18
C ILE A 102 -4.24 -20.50 16.82
N GLY A 103 -4.35 -21.66 16.17
CA GLY A 103 -3.24 -22.48 15.71
C GLY A 103 -2.98 -23.71 16.57
N GLU A 104 -2.36 -24.71 15.96
CA GLU A 104 -2.00 -25.97 16.59
C GLU A 104 -0.48 -26.10 16.73
N GLY A 105 -0.04 -26.84 17.73
CA GLY A 105 1.38 -27.13 17.95
C GLY A 105 2.22 -25.93 18.37
N THR A 106 3.35 -25.72 17.68
CA THR A 106 4.33 -24.67 17.98
C THR A 106 3.95 -23.30 17.38
N ALA A 107 2.95 -23.23 16.49
CA ALA A 107 2.49 -22.00 15.83
C ALA A 107 1.26 -21.38 16.51
N LYS A 108 1.13 -21.52 17.82
CA LYS A 108 0.04 -20.91 18.59
C LYS A 108 0.16 -19.39 18.59
N SER A 109 -0.88 -18.72 18.10
CA SER A 109 -1.03 -17.27 18.20
C SER A 109 -2.08 -16.94 19.24
N TYR A 110 -1.72 -16.11 20.20
CA TYR A 110 -2.62 -15.68 21.28
C TYR A 110 -3.27 -14.35 20.87
N LEU A 111 -4.56 -14.22 21.16
CA LEU A 111 -5.30 -12.98 20.93
C LEU A 111 -4.60 -11.80 21.61
N PHE A 112 -4.18 -11.97 22.85
CA PHE A 112 -3.36 -11.00 23.58
C PHE A 112 -1.94 -11.58 23.79
N PRO A 113 -0.86 -10.83 23.47
CA PRO A 113 -0.83 -9.43 22.97
C PRO A 113 -0.88 -9.30 21.45
N THR A 114 -0.80 -10.38 20.67
CA THR A 114 -0.51 -10.34 19.23
C THR A 114 -1.53 -9.54 18.43
N LEU A 115 -2.81 -9.81 18.59
CA LEU A 115 -3.87 -9.10 17.87
C LEU A 115 -3.92 -7.63 18.27
N PHE A 116 -3.77 -7.32 19.56
CA PHE A 116 -3.79 -5.95 20.06
C PHE A 116 -2.62 -5.13 19.54
N VAL A 117 -1.42 -5.71 19.43
CA VAL A 117 -0.25 -5.04 18.83
C VAL A 117 -0.48 -4.78 17.34
N THR A 118 -1.08 -5.74 16.63
CA THR A 118 -1.39 -5.59 15.20
C THR A 118 -2.44 -4.49 14.95
N ILE A 119 -3.50 -4.46 15.75
CA ILE A 119 -4.54 -3.41 15.66
C ILE A 119 -3.97 -2.04 16.08
N ALA A 120 -3.14 -1.99 17.11
CA ALA A 120 -2.51 -0.76 17.55
C ALA A 120 -1.61 -0.13 16.47
N CYS A 121 -1.00 -0.94 15.60
CA CYS A 121 -0.24 -0.45 14.45
C CYS A 121 -1.11 0.42 13.52
N GLY A 122 -2.36 0.03 13.25
CA GLY A 122 -3.29 0.83 12.45
C GLY A 122 -3.84 2.06 13.19
N ALA A 123 -4.11 1.94 14.49
CA ALA A 123 -4.76 2.99 15.27
C ALA A 123 -3.77 4.07 15.77
N VAL A 124 -2.56 3.69 16.16
CA VAL A 124 -1.55 4.56 16.81
C VAL A 124 -0.19 4.40 16.13
N SER A 125 -0.18 4.23 14.81
CA SER A 125 1.05 4.03 14.06
C SER A 125 1.99 5.24 14.18
N GLY A 126 3.18 5.02 14.69
CA GLY A 126 4.24 6.03 14.67
C GLY A 126 4.61 6.48 13.25
N PHE A 127 4.29 5.67 12.25
CA PHE A 127 4.49 6.02 10.85
C PHE A 127 3.54 7.12 10.37
N HIS A 128 2.28 7.15 10.82
CA HIS A 128 1.35 8.26 10.54
C HIS A 128 1.90 9.60 11.05
N SER A 129 2.44 9.62 12.26
CA SER A 129 3.10 10.81 12.83
C SER A 129 4.33 11.22 12.00
N LEU A 130 5.16 10.26 11.61
CA LEU A 130 6.34 10.50 10.79
C LEU A 130 6.00 11.07 9.41
N VAL A 131 4.99 10.50 8.75
CA VAL A 131 4.54 10.97 7.42
C VAL A 131 3.89 12.35 7.52
N SER A 132 3.06 12.60 8.53
CA SER A 132 2.41 13.90 8.69
C SER A 132 3.42 15.04 8.88
N SER A 133 4.42 14.84 9.73
CA SER A 133 5.45 15.86 10.01
C SER A 133 6.57 15.92 8.98
N GLY A 134 6.95 14.78 8.40
CA GLY A 134 8.11 14.66 7.50
C GLY A 134 7.79 14.87 6.01
N THR A 135 6.64 14.41 5.56
CA THR A 135 6.28 14.38 4.13
C THR A 135 5.07 15.23 3.82
N SER A 136 3.93 14.97 4.44
CA SER A 136 2.66 15.65 4.12
C SER A 136 2.73 17.14 4.38
N SER A 137 3.30 17.55 5.52
CA SER A 137 3.47 18.97 5.86
C SER A 137 4.35 19.76 4.86
N LYS A 138 5.24 19.07 4.16
CA LYS A 138 6.15 19.69 3.17
C LYS A 138 5.59 19.67 1.74
N THR A 139 4.58 18.86 1.47
CA THR A 139 4.02 18.67 0.12
C THR A 139 2.66 19.33 -0.07
N ILE A 140 1.95 19.63 1.01
CA ILE A 140 0.67 20.35 0.96
C ILE A 140 0.95 21.82 0.59
N SER A 141 0.35 22.27 -0.51
CA SER A 141 0.49 23.65 -1.00
C SER A 141 -0.54 24.61 -0.38
N ASN A 142 -1.67 24.10 0.10
CA ASN A 142 -2.76 24.91 0.65
C ASN A 142 -3.25 24.31 1.97
N GLU A 143 -3.35 25.13 3.00
CA GLU A 143 -3.83 24.71 4.34
C GLU A 143 -5.26 24.17 4.32
N LYS A 144 -6.10 24.62 3.38
CA LYS A 144 -7.49 24.16 3.23
C LYS A 144 -7.59 22.69 2.82
N ASP A 145 -6.53 22.13 2.23
CA ASP A 145 -6.50 20.75 1.78
C ASP A 145 -6.07 19.76 2.90
N MET A 146 -5.57 20.29 4.02
CA MET A 146 -5.14 19.48 5.16
C MET A 146 -6.20 18.52 5.70
N PRO A 147 -7.48 18.94 5.92
CA PRO A 147 -8.51 18.02 6.41
C PRO A 147 -8.82 16.91 5.40
N MET A 148 -8.78 17.23 4.09
CA MET A 148 -9.03 16.26 3.05
C MET A 148 -7.90 15.24 2.94
N VAL A 149 -6.65 15.67 3.04
CA VAL A 149 -5.48 14.79 3.00
C VAL A 149 -5.41 13.92 4.26
N GLY A 150 -5.59 14.48 5.45
CA GLY A 150 -5.52 13.74 6.71
C GLY A 150 -6.74 12.83 6.91
N TYR A 151 -7.92 13.41 7.03
CA TYR A 151 -9.15 12.68 7.31
C TYR A 151 -9.60 11.81 6.13
N GLY A 152 -9.52 12.33 4.90
CA GLY A 152 -9.90 11.59 3.70
C GLY A 152 -9.05 10.34 3.50
N ALA A 153 -7.74 10.41 3.74
CA ALA A 153 -6.87 9.25 3.66
C ALA A 153 -7.24 8.18 4.69
N MET A 154 -7.56 8.57 5.93
CA MET A 154 -7.99 7.63 6.98
C MET A 154 -9.32 6.94 6.66
N VAL A 155 -10.26 7.64 6.01
CA VAL A 155 -11.53 7.04 5.56
C VAL A 155 -11.28 5.98 4.49
N VAL A 156 -10.38 6.26 3.53
CA VAL A 156 -9.99 5.27 2.49
C VAL A 156 -9.27 4.07 3.11
N GLU A 157 -8.42 4.29 4.10
CA GLU A 157 -7.76 3.21 4.85
C GLU A 157 -8.78 2.34 5.61
N SER A 158 -9.78 2.94 6.23
CA SER A 158 -10.86 2.21 6.90
C SER A 158 -11.67 1.37 5.91
N LEU A 159 -11.99 1.92 4.74
CA LEU A 159 -12.66 1.19 3.67
C LEU A 159 -11.84 -0.01 3.21
N LEU A 160 -10.53 0.18 3.02
CA LEU A 160 -9.61 -0.90 2.68
C LEU A 160 -9.61 -2.00 3.74
N GLY A 161 -9.64 -1.64 5.02
CA GLY A 161 -9.73 -2.60 6.13
C GLY A 161 -10.99 -3.45 6.07
N ILE A 162 -12.16 -2.84 5.78
CA ILE A 162 -13.42 -3.56 5.62
C ILE A 162 -13.37 -4.51 4.42
N VAL A 163 -12.87 -4.05 3.28
CA VAL A 163 -12.72 -4.86 2.07
C VAL A 163 -11.78 -6.04 2.32
N ALA A 164 -10.66 -5.81 3.00
CA ALA A 164 -9.71 -6.86 3.36
C ALA A 164 -10.34 -7.91 4.27
N LEU A 165 -11.13 -7.48 5.28
CA LEU A 165 -11.85 -8.40 6.19
C LEU A 165 -12.81 -9.31 5.42
N VAL A 166 -13.57 -8.76 4.47
CA VAL A 166 -14.51 -9.55 3.66
C VAL A 166 -13.78 -10.55 2.76
N VAL A 167 -12.65 -10.12 2.14
CA VAL A 167 -11.86 -10.99 1.27
C VAL A 167 -11.23 -12.13 2.06
N VAL A 168 -10.64 -11.84 3.23
CA VAL A 168 -10.05 -12.86 4.11
C VAL A 168 -11.12 -13.81 4.65
N GLY A 169 -12.30 -13.27 5.01
CA GLY A 169 -13.40 -14.07 5.54
C GLY A 169 -13.97 -15.12 4.58
N ARG A 170 -13.61 -15.02 3.28
CA ARG A 170 -13.95 -16.03 2.26
C ARG A 170 -12.85 -17.08 2.05
N SER A 171 -11.59 -16.74 2.33
CA SER A 171 -10.42 -17.52 1.90
C SER A 171 -10.04 -18.69 2.85
N GLU A 172 -10.87 -19.03 3.82
CA GLU A 172 -10.64 -20.18 4.71
C GLU A 172 -11.23 -21.50 4.16
N GLU A 173 -11.05 -21.76 2.85
CA GLU A 173 -11.17 -23.10 2.28
C GLU A 173 -9.81 -23.67 1.90
#